data_449a3b75ce10fcb8bb5a3bed949718bd
#
_entry.id   449a3b75ce10fcb8bb5a3bed949718bd
#
_cell.length_a   1.000
_cell.length_b   1.000
_cell.length_c   1.000
_cell.angle_alpha   90.00
_cell.angle_beta   90.00
_cell.angle_gamma   90.00
#
_symmetry.space_group_name_H-M   'P 1'
#
loop_
_entity.id
_entity.type
_entity.pdbx_description
1 polymer ?
#
loop_
_entity_poly.entity_id
_entity_poly.type
_entity_poly.pdbx_seq_one_letter_code
_entity_poly.pdbx_strand_id
1 'polypeptide(L)'
;MEDKTAEYAAIFDENIKAHGTDFEAGIAMEECAELIQAISKVRRYGFVGKYKDNLLEEIADVDIVLTELTMMFDIVPDEFFKIRDRKVQRIKERLEENKEKRL
;
A
#
# COMPACT_ATOMS: atom_id res chain seq x y z
N MET A 1 -15.69 -9.68 12.76
CA MET A 1 -15.45 -8.23 12.64
C MET A 1 -16.48 -7.63 11.70
N GLU A 2 -17.05 -6.50 12.05
CA GLU A 2 -18.05 -5.82 11.23
C GLU A 2 -17.42 -5.30 9.92
N ASP A 3 -18.13 -5.50 8.80
CA ASP A 3 -17.66 -4.98 7.50
C ASP A 3 -17.97 -3.49 7.36
N LYS A 4 -16.93 -2.68 7.32
CA LYS A 4 -17.00 -1.23 7.24
C LYS A 4 -16.59 -0.68 5.88
N THR A 5 -16.45 -1.55 4.87
CA THR A 5 -15.94 -1.15 3.55
C THR A 5 -16.72 0.01 2.94
N ALA A 6 -18.06 -0.06 2.94
CA ALA A 6 -18.89 1.00 2.38
C ALA A 6 -18.80 2.30 3.18
N GLU A 7 -18.76 2.21 4.50
CA GLU A 7 -18.59 3.37 5.37
C GLU A 7 -17.25 4.07 5.11
N TYR A 8 -16.18 3.32 5.04
CA TYR A 8 -14.84 3.87 4.81
C TYR A 8 -14.72 4.46 3.41
N ALA A 9 -15.28 3.81 2.39
CA ALA A 9 -15.28 4.35 1.03
C ALA A 9 -15.95 5.72 0.97
N ALA A 10 -17.07 5.92 1.70
CA ALA A 10 -17.76 7.21 1.77
C ALA A 10 -16.88 8.27 2.44
N ILE A 11 -16.16 7.91 3.49
CA ILE A 11 -15.23 8.82 4.19
C ILE A 11 -14.08 9.22 3.27
N PHE A 12 -13.49 8.28 2.56
CA PHE A 12 -12.39 8.57 1.62
C PHE A 12 -12.86 9.46 0.47
N ASP A 13 -14.04 9.19 -0.08
CA ASP A 13 -14.61 10.02 -1.13
C ASP A 13 -14.82 11.47 -0.67
N GLU A 14 -15.37 11.66 0.51
CA GLU A 14 -15.54 12.97 1.11
C GLU A 14 -14.21 13.68 1.31
N ASN A 15 -13.20 12.97 1.81
CA ASN A 15 -11.86 13.51 2.00
C ASN A 15 -11.23 13.99 0.69
N ILE A 16 -11.35 13.19 -0.36
CA ILE A 16 -10.83 13.53 -1.70
C ILE A 16 -11.55 14.79 -2.23
N LYS A 17 -12.86 14.84 -2.12
CA LYS A 17 -13.65 15.98 -2.59
C LYS A 17 -13.33 17.26 -1.82
N ALA A 18 -13.06 17.14 -0.52
CA ALA A 18 -12.74 18.29 0.33
C ALA A 18 -11.40 18.94 -0.03
N HIS A 19 -10.41 18.15 -0.43
CA HIS A 19 -9.03 18.62 -0.63
C HIS A 19 -8.58 18.65 -2.09
N GLY A 20 -9.23 17.87 -2.95
CA GLY A 20 -8.88 17.74 -4.36
C GLY A 20 -7.87 16.63 -4.64
N THR A 21 -7.94 16.11 -5.85
CA THR A 21 -7.12 14.97 -6.31
C THR A 21 -5.62 15.26 -6.25
N ASP A 22 -5.21 16.45 -6.71
CA ASP A 22 -3.78 16.80 -6.73
C ASP A 22 -3.20 16.85 -5.32
N PHE A 23 -3.92 17.47 -4.38
CA PHE A 23 -3.47 17.53 -2.99
C PHE A 23 -3.37 16.14 -2.38
N GLU A 24 -4.39 15.31 -2.55
CA GLU A 24 -4.42 13.95 -1.98
C GLU A 24 -3.39 13.03 -2.64
N ALA A 25 -3.06 13.22 -3.91
CA ALA A 25 -1.96 12.50 -4.57
C ALA A 25 -0.62 12.88 -3.92
N GLY A 26 -0.44 14.16 -3.57
CA GLY A 26 0.74 14.62 -2.82
C GLY A 26 0.85 13.98 -1.46
N ILE A 27 -0.27 13.87 -0.74
CA ILE A 27 -0.31 13.16 0.55
C ILE A 27 0.08 11.69 0.39
N ALA A 28 -0.41 11.02 -0.67
CA ALA A 28 -0.02 9.64 -0.95
C ALA A 28 1.49 9.49 -1.13
N MET A 29 2.14 10.44 -1.82
CA MET A 29 3.59 10.45 -1.98
C MET A 29 4.30 10.59 -0.63
N GLU A 30 3.82 11.50 0.23
CA GLU A 30 4.39 11.71 1.57
C GLU A 30 4.28 10.45 2.43
N GLU A 31 3.12 9.79 2.43
CA GLU A 31 2.91 8.57 3.20
C GLU A 31 3.81 7.43 2.72
N CYS A 32 4.00 7.29 1.41
CA CYS A 32 4.93 6.31 0.85
C CYS A 32 6.38 6.59 1.29
N ALA A 33 6.78 7.86 1.33
CA ALA A 33 8.11 8.25 1.80
C ALA A 33 8.31 7.93 3.29
N GLU A 34 7.29 8.17 4.10
CA GLU A 34 7.32 7.85 5.54
C GLU A 34 7.41 6.36 5.78
N LEU A 35 6.71 5.55 4.96
CA LEU A 35 6.82 4.09 5.02
C LEU A 35 8.26 3.64 4.74
N ILE A 36 8.91 4.20 3.74
CA ILE A 36 10.32 3.89 3.42
C ILE A 36 11.20 4.15 4.65
N GLN A 37 11.02 5.27 5.32
CA GLN A 37 11.78 5.61 6.52
C GLN A 37 11.51 4.62 7.66
N ALA A 38 10.25 4.25 7.87
CA ALA A 38 9.86 3.29 8.90
C ALA A 38 10.48 1.91 8.67
N ILE A 39 10.51 1.45 7.42
CA ILE A 39 11.17 0.19 7.04
C ILE A 39 12.67 0.27 7.34
N SER A 40 13.31 1.37 6.99
CA SER A 40 14.73 1.59 7.24
C SER A 40 15.06 1.49 8.73
N LYS A 41 14.22 2.07 9.59
CA LYS A 41 14.41 2.01 11.04
C LYS A 41 14.26 0.60 11.60
N VAL A 42 13.27 -0.14 11.14
CA VAL A 42 13.09 -1.54 11.54
C VAL A 42 14.27 -2.40 11.11
N ARG A 43 14.81 -2.18 9.91
CA ARG A 43 16.00 -2.90 9.43
C ARG A 43 17.22 -2.63 10.31
N ARG A 44 17.36 -1.41 10.82
CA ARG A 44 18.52 -1.02 11.67
C ARG A 44 18.35 -1.40 13.14
N TYR A 45 17.15 -1.28 13.66
CA TYR A 45 16.92 -1.36 15.11
C TYR A 45 16.04 -2.56 15.50
N GLY A 46 15.42 -3.23 14.55
CA GLY A 46 14.54 -4.36 14.80
C GLY A 46 13.06 -4.00 14.89
N PHE A 47 12.23 -5.00 14.79
CA PHE A 47 10.76 -4.87 14.86
C PHE A 47 10.31 -4.91 16.31
N VAL A 48 10.65 -3.87 17.08
CA VAL A 48 10.41 -3.79 18.51
C VAL A 48 10.04 -2.36 18.92
N GLY A 49 9.25 -2.22 19.99
CA GLY A 49 8.93 -0.94 20.63
C GLY A 49 8.41 0.10 19.65
N LYS A 50 8.97 1.30 19.71
CA LYS A 50 8.54 2.43 18.87
C LYS A 50 8.73 2.18 17.37
N TYR A 51 9.70 1.38 16.98
CA TYR A 51 9.97 1.07 15.56
C TYR A 51 8.88 0.17 14.99
N LYS A 52 8.42 -0.80 15.78
CA LYS A 52 7.28 -1.63 15.44
C LYS A 52 6.00 -0.80 15.31
N ASP A 53 5.71 0.02 16.31
CA ASP A 53 4.50 0.84 16.32
C ASP A 53 4.48 1.81 15.14
N ASN A 54 5.60 2.46 14.87
CA ASN A 54 5.75 3.38 13.74
C ASN A 54 5.53 2.66 12.39
N LEU A 55 6.09 1.47 12.23
CA LEU A 55 5.90 0.71 10.98
C LEU A 55 4.43 0.34 10.77
N LEU A 56 3.75 -0.10 11.82
CA LEU A 56 2.32 -0.43 11.73
C LEU A 56 1.47 0.77 11.34
N GLU A 57 1.75 1.95 11.92
CA GLU A 57 1.06 3.20 11.57
C GLU A 57 1.28 3.55 10.10
N GLU A 58 2.52 3.48 9.63
CA GLU A 58 2.84 3.84 8.25
C GLU A 58 2.25 2.86 7.24
N ILE A 59 2.20 1.56 7.58
CA ILE A 59 1.52 0.58 6.74
C ILE A 59 0.02 0.91 6.64
N ALA A 60 -0.61 1.28 7.75
CA ALA A 60 -2.02 1.66 7.76
C ALA A 60 -2.26 2.91 6.91
N ASP A 61 -1.42 3.93 7.05
CA ASP A 61 -1.52 5.17 6.28
C ASP A 61 -1.37 4.90 4.78
N VAL A 62 -0.40 4.08 4.39
CA VAL A 62 -0.20 3.73 2.98
C VAL A 62 -1.36 2.90 2.44
N ASP A 63 -1.90 1.96 3.23
CA ASP A 63 -3.08 1.19 2.84
C ASP A 63 -4.26 2.12 2.49
N ILE A 64 -4.49 3.13 3.32
CA ILE A 64 -5.54 4.13 3.10
C ILE A 64 -5.30 4.92 1.81
N VAL A 65 -4.10 5.48 1.63
CA VAL A 65 -3.83 6.30 0.44
C VAL A 65 -3.82 5.49 -0.84
N LEU A 66 -3.46 4.19 -0.81
CA LEU A 66 -3.58 3.32 -1.98
C LEU A 66 -5.04 3.16 -2.39
N THR A 67 -5.94 2.99 -1.43
CA THR A 67 -7.38 2.93 -1.69
C THR A 67 -7.88 4.25 -2.29
N GLU A 68 -7.47 5.38 -1.72
CA GLU A 68 -7.85 6.70 -2.23
C GLU A 68 -7.34 6.93 -3.65
N LEU A 69 -6.13 6.47 -3.99
CA LEU A 69 -5.59 6.56 -5.35
C LEU A 69 -6.47 5.81 -6.35
N THR A 70 -6.95 4.61 -6.00
CA THR A 70 -7.84 3.86 -6.88
C THR A 70 -9.15 4.61 -7.13
N MET A 71 -9.64 5.32 -6.13
CA MET A 71 -10.87 6.13 -6.24
C MET A 71 -10.64 7.39 -7.07
N MET A 72 -9.52 8.11 -6.81
CA MET A 72 -9.20 9.36 -7.51
C MET A 72 -9.04 9.19 -9.02
N PHE A 73 -8.47 8.09 -9.46
CA PHE A 73 -8.17 7.83 -10.87
C PHE A 73 -9.13 6.82 -11.50
N ASP A 74 -10.22 6.48 -10.82
CA ASP A 74 -11.25 5.55 -11.32
C ASP A 74 -10.64 4.24 -11.85
N ILE A 75 -9.69 3.69 -11.08
CA ILE A 75 -9.00 2.46 -11.49
C ILE A 75 -9.98 1.29 -11.49
N VAL A 76 -10.07 0.62 -12.64
CA VAL A 76 -10.94 -0.54 -12.82
C VAL A 76 -10.32 -1.74 -12.09
N PRO A 77 -11.04 -2.37 -11.13
CA PRO A 77 -10.49 -3.48 -10.36
C PRO A 77 -9.92 -4.62 -11.21
N ASP A 78 -10.60 -5.01 -12.30
CA ASP A 78 -10.15 -6.09 -13.16
C ASP A 78 -8.79 -5.78 -13.82
N GLU A 79 -8.56 -4.54 -14.24
CA GLU A 79 -7.29 -4.13 -14.82
C GLU A 79 -6.17 -4.21 -13.78
N PHE A 80 -6.44 -3.73 -12.58
CA PHE A 80 -5.48 -3.78 -11.48
C PHE A 80 -5.14 -5.23 -11.11
N PHE A 81 -6.14 -6.08 -10.92
CA PHE A 81 -5.92 -7.46 -10.50
C PHE A 81 -5.20 -8.30 -11.57
N LYS A 82 -5.43 -8.03 -12.84
CA LYS A 82 -4.66 -8.68 -13.93
C LYS A 82 -3.17 -8.35 -13.83
N ILE A 83 -2.85 -7.09 -13.58
CA ILE A 83 -1.45 -6.67 -13.41
C ILE A 83 -0.85 -7.31 -12.16
N ARG A 84 -1.58 -7.29 -11.05
CA ARG A 84 -1.14 -7.89 -9.80
C ARG A 84 -0.85 -9.39 -9.97
N ASP A 85 -1.75 -10.10 -10.64
CA ASP A 85 -1.58 -11.53 -10.89
C ASP A 85 -0.32 -11.82 -11.70
N ARG A 86 -0.03 -11.03 -12.73
CA ARG A 86 1.21 -11.17 -13.51
C ARG A 86 2.44 -10.95 -12.65
N LYS A 87 2.40 -9.96 -11.76
CA LYS A 87 3.52 -9.68 -10.84
C LYS A 87 3.75 -10.86 -9.89
N VAL A 88 2.68 -11.44 -9.37
CA VAL A 88 2.77 -12.61 -8.50
C VAL A 88 3.35 -13.81 -9.26
N GLN A 89 2.92 -14.05 -10.50
CA GLN A 89 3.46 -15.12 -11.34
C GLN A 89 4.96 -14.94 -11.60
N ARG A 90 5.42 -13.70 -11.79
CA ARG A 90 6.86 -13.43 -11.94
C ARG A 90 7.65 -13.80 -10.69
N ILE A 91 7.09 -13.56 -9.52
CA ILE A 91 7.72 -13.98 -8.25
C ILE A 91 7.86 -15.50 -8.22
N LYS A 92 6.80 -16.21 -8.58
CA LYS A 92 6.80 -17.68 -8.63
C LYS A 92 7.86 -18.21 -9.60
N GLU A 93 7.94 -17.64 -10.79
CA GLU A 93 8.92 -18.02 -11.81
C GLU A 93 10.35 -17.81 -11.32
N ARG A 94 10.63 -16.67 -10.67
CA ARG A 94 11.96 -16.41 -10.10
C ARG A 94 12.31 -17.39 -8.99
N LEU A 95 11.35 -17.78 -8.17
CA LEU A 95 11.56 -18.77 -7.13
C LEU A 95 11.90 -20.14 -7.73
N GLU A 96 11.22 -20.54 -8.79
CA GLU A 96 11.50 -21.79 -9.51
C GLU A 96 12.87 -21.77 -10.17
N GLU A 97 13.24 -20.68 -10.84
CA GLU A 97 14.57 -20.49 -11.42
C GLU A 97 15.67 -20.60 -10.37
N ASN A 98 15.47 -19.97 -9.21
CA ASN A 98 16.44 -20.03 -8.12
C ASN A 98 16.60 -21.44 -7.56
N LYS A 99 15.54 -22.25 -7.50
CA LYS A 99 15.59 -23.64 -7.10
C LYS A 99 16.41 -24.47 -8.08
N GLU A 100 16.20 -24.27 -9.39
CA GLU A 100 16.96 -24.95 -10.44
C GLU A 100 18.46 -24.63 -10.36
N LYS A 101 18.80 -23.37 -10.12
CA LYS A 101 20.19 -22.93 -9.98
C LYS A 101 20.90 -23.51 -8.76
N ARG A 102 20.17 -23.90 -7.74
CA ARG A 102 20.72 -24.51 -6.52
C ARG A 102 20.99 -26.01 -6.66
N LEU A 103 20.41 -26.61 -7.69
CA LEU A 103 20.66 -28.02 -7.99
C LEU A 103 21.96 -28.16 -8.77
#